data_81e760649467709972c1d702083096c3
#
_entry.id   81e760649467709972c1d702083096c3
#
_cell.length_a   1.000
_cell.length_b   1.000
_cell.length_c   1.000
_cell.angle_alpha   90.00
_cell.angle_beta   90.00
_cell.angle_gamma   90.00
#
_symmetry.space_group_name_H-M   'P 1'
#
loop_
_entity.id
_entity.type
_entity.pdbx_description
1 polymer ?
#
loop_
_entity_poly.entity_id
_entity_poly.type
_entity_poly.pdbx_seq_one_letter_code
_entity_poly.pdbx_strand_id
1 'polypeptide(L)'
;MNVIIRSGALNVKLEELRSQLQTGDALHFSSYEELAGYCYPFSKKLAKGITDEQKYWLLYYIAYFFHQHVLMYANCLGYAHFLKDVELHIVNDWYWGKNGTYKEKRIIALNPILICYNPCILSNTIIHELTHFVEYNHKRVFYDLLEQNVIKCGLQKELHGRENNSVGKFPTSINIWENEIDDEGYKQIKALLRIKQTRRHYNRKCPKQLSLKFNE
;
A
#
# COMPACT_ATOMS: atom_id res chain seq x y z
N MET A 1 -6.61 -13.14 6.55
CA MET A 1 -6.58 -12.34 5.30
C MET A 1 -5.32 -12.67 4.52
N ASN A 2 -5.43 -13.11 3.26
CA ASN A 2 -4.27 -13.33 2.40
C ASN A 2 -3.75 -12.00 1.86
N VAL A 3 -2.41 -11.90 1.67
CA VAL A 3 -1.77 -10.71 1.08
C VAL A 3 -1.17 -11.07 -0.26
N ILE A 4 -1.54 -10.33 -1.30
CA ILE A 4 -1.09 -10.51 -2.68
C ILE A 4 -0.34 -9.25 -3.14
N ILE A 5 0.86 -9.40 -3.63
CA ILE A 5 1.67 -8.29 -4.18
C ILE A 5 1.57 -8.32 -5.71
N ARG A 6 1.11 -7.21 -6.30
CA ARG A 6 0.92 -7.05 -7.74
C ARG A 6 1.61 -5.78 -8.21
N SER A 7 2.82 -5.90 -8.72
CA SER A 7 3.60 -4.75 -9.18
C SER A 7 4.35 -5.08 -10.47
N GLY A 8 3.86 -4.57 -11.58
CA GLY A 8 4.42 -4.85 -12.89
C GLY A 8 4.29 -6.33 -13.26
N ALA A 9 5.43 -7.03 -13.40
CA ALA A 9 5.45 -8.47 -13.68
C ALA A 9 5.25 -9.36 -12.45
N LEU A 10 5.38 -8.79 -11.24
CA LEU A 10 5.21 -9.52 -10.00
C LEU A 10 3.73 -9.72 -9.68
N ASN A 11 3.37 -10.97 -9.39
CA ASN A 11 2.05 -11.34 -8.87
C ASN A 11 2.24 -12.57 -7.98
N VAL A 12 2.39 -12.35 -6.68
CA VAL A 12 2.83 -13.38 -5.73
C VAL A 12 2.17 -13.16 -4.35
N LYS A 13 1.97 -14.23 -3.60
CA LYS A 13 1.59 -14.12 -2.18
C LYS A 13 2.76 -13.65 -1.34
N LEU A 14 2.48 -12.92 -0.27
CA LEU A 14 3.49 -12.40 0.66
C LEU A 14 4.39 -13.51 1.21
N GLU A 15 3.80 -14.64 1.62
CA GLU A 15 4.51 -15.79 2.19
C GLU A 15 5.43 -16.45 1.15
N GLU A 16 4.94 -16.56 -0.10
CA GLU A 16 5.71 -17.10 -1.22
C GLU A 16 6.89 -16.19 -1.56
N LEU A 17 6.67 -14.87 -1.57
CA LEU A 17 7.77 -13.91 -1.77
C LEU A 17 8.80 -14.04 -0.65
N ARG A 18 8.36 -14.12 0.61
CA ARG A 18 9.26 -14.29 1.77
C ARG A 18 10.16 -15.51 1.64
N SER A 19 9.62 -16.64 1.18
CA SER A 19 10.38 -17.88 1.01
C SER A 19 11.40 -17.84 -0.14
N GLN A 20 11.19 -16.93 -1.09
CA GLN A 20 12.06 -16.75 -2.26
C GLN A 20 13.18 -15.73 -2.02
N LEU A 21 13.02 -14.85 -1.01
CA LEU A 21 14.02 -13.84 -0.67
C LEU A 21 15.17 -14.48 0.08
N GLN A 22 16.35 -14.40 -0.50
CA GLN A 22 17.60 -14.87 0.12
C GLN A 22 18.18 -13.83 1.07
N THR A 23 19.07 -14.23 1.97
CA THR A 23 19.61 -13.39 3.05
C THR A 23 20.81 -12.52 2.62
N GLY A 24 21.07 -12.35 1.33
CA GLY A 24 22.24 -11.59 0.82
C GLY A 24 22.15 -10.08 1.09
N ASP A 25 22.04 -9.26 0.06
CA ASP A 25 21.93 -7.79 0.14
C ASP A 25 20.54 -7.33 0.61
N ALA A 26 20.02 -7.98 1.65
CA ALA A 26 18.67 -7.77 2.15
C ALA A 26 18.52 -6.37 2.77
N LEU A 27 17.52 -5.64 2.31
CA LEU A 27 16.96 -4.56 3.12
C LEU A 27 16.23 -5.21 4.31
N HIS A 28 16.48 -4.69 5.49
CA HIS A 28 15.81 -5.14 6.71
C HIS A 28 15.22 -3.94 7.43
N PHE A 29 13.94 -4.04 7.81
CA PHE A 29 13.23 -3.03 8.59
C PHE A 29 12.55 -3.71 9.77
N SER A 30 12.85 -3.23 10.96
CA SER A 30 12.29 -3.75 12.22
C SER A 30 10.92 -3.16 12.54
N SER A 31 10.61 -1.97 11.99
CA SER A 31 9.35 -1.28 12.21
C SER A 31 8.85 -0.54 10.98
N TYR A 32 7.56 -0.16 11.01
CA TYR A 32 6.98 0.69 9.99
C TYR A 32 7.66 2.05 9.92
N GLU A 33 8.01 2.63 11.06
CA GLU A 33 8.66 3.94 11.16
C GLU A 33 10.04 3.93 10.51
N GLU A 34 10.78 2.85 10.67
CA GLU A 34 12.08 2.66 10.00
C GLU A 34 11.91 2.57 8.48
N LEU A 35 10.95 1.78 8.00
CA LEU A 35 10.61 1.69 6.59
C LEU A 35 10.12 3.04 6.04
N ALA A 36 9.23 3.71 6.75
CA ALA A 36 8.72 5.02 6.36
C ALA A 36 9.84 6.06 6.32
N GLY A 37 10.71 6.10 7.33
CA GLY A 37 11.89 6.97 7.35
C GLY A 37 12.88 6.72 6.22
N TYR A 38 12.96 5.48 5.72
CA TYR A 38 13.74 5.14 4.53
C TYR A 38 13.11 5.68 3.24
N CYS A 39 11.78 5.70 3.16
CA CYS A 39 11.02 6.01 1.96
C CYS A 39 10.49 7.46 1.93
N TYR A 40 10.17 8.05 3.08
CA TYR A 40 9.53 9.37 3.18
C TYR A 40 10.50 10.43 3.78
N PRO A 41 10.50 11.67 3.26
CA PRO A 41 10.02 12.00 1.91
C PRO A 41 10.85 11.24 0.87
N PHE A 42 10.34 11.07 -0.35
CA PHE A 42 11.05 10.32 -1.42
C PHE A 42 12.55 10.64 -1.41
N SER A 43 13.34 9.76 -0.81
CA SER A 43 14.71 10.06 -0.44
C SER A 43 15.62 10.10 -1.66
N LYS A 44 16.71 10.89 -1.59
CA LYS A 44 17.77 10.91 -2.61
C LYS A 44 18.36 9.51 -2.88
N LYS A 45 18.30 8.63 -1.89
CA LYS A 45 18.75 7.24 -1.98
C LYS A 45 17.83 6.43 -2.89
N LEU A 46 16.50 6.56 -2.72
CA LEU A 46 15.53 5.93 -3.60
C LEU A 46 15.53 6.55 -4.99
N ALA A 47 15.71 7.86 -5.11
CA ALA A 47 15.81 8.56 -6.39
C ALA A 47 16.99 8.11 -7.25
N LYS A 48 18.09 7.66 -6.62
CA LYS A 48 19.25 7.06 -7.33
C LYS A 48 18.97 5.66 -7.86
N GLY A 49 17.85 5.06 -7.47
CA GLY A 49 17.48 3.70 -7.79
C GLY A 49 17.98 2.69 -6.75
N ILE A 50 17.36 1.54 -6.80
CA ILE A 50 17.69 0.36 -5.99
C ILE A 50 17.81 -0.85 -6.90
N THR A 51 18.52 -1.89 -6.47
CA THR A 51 18.63 -3.14 -7.22
C THR A 51 17.27 -3.84 -7.32
N ASP A 52 17.09 -4.75 -8.26
CA ASP A 52 15.84 -5.50 -8.36
C ASP A 52 15.60 -6.35 -7.11
N GLU A 53 16.64 -6.91 -6.49
CA GLU A 53 16.54 -7.63 -5.23
C GLU A 53 16.03 -6.71 -4.10
N GLN A 54 16.61 -5.52 -3.96
CA GLN A 54 16.17 -4.53 -2.98
C GLN A 54 14.70 -4.10 -3.19
N LYS A 55 14.22 -4.06 -4.44
CA LYS A 55 12.80 -3.80 -4.73
C LYS A 55 11.88 -4.89 -4.20
N TYR A 56 12.28 -6.17 -4.34
CA TYR A 56 11.50 -7.27 -3.78
C TYR A 56 11.43 -7.21 -2.27
N TRP A 57 12.57 -6.94 -1.59
CA TRP A 57 12.59 -6.74 -0.14
C TRP A 57 11.72 -5.54 0.27
N LEU A 58 11.82 -4.43 -0.44
CA LEU A 58 11.01 -3.24 -0.16
C LEU A 58 9.52 -3.53 -0.30
N LEU A 59 9.10 -4.18 -1.39
CA LEU A 59 7.69 -4.56 -1.60
C LEU A 59 7.21 -5.56 -0.56
N TYR A 60 8.06 -6.49 -0.13
CA TYR A 60 7.75 -7.41 0.95
C TYR A 60 7.44 -6.67 2.25
N TYR A 61 8.33 -5.77 2.69
CA TYR A 61 8.12 -5.02 3.95
C TYR A 61 6.96 -4.04 3.86
N ILE A 62 6.75 -3.38 2.73
CA ILE A 62 5.57 -2.53 2.49
C ILE A 62 4.30 -3.38 2.67
N ALA A 63 4.23 -4.53 2.01
CA ALA A 63 3.06 -5.40 2.10
C ALA A 63 2.84 -5.93 3.53
N TYR A 64 3.91 -6.32 4.21
CA TYR A 64 3.88 -6.80 5.59
C TYR A 64 3.33 -5.72 6.53
N PHE A 65 3.90 -4.52 6.53
CA PHE A 65 3.46 -3.45 7.43
C PHE A 65 2.07 -2.90 7.07
N PHE A 66 1.74 -2.79 5.79
CA PHE A 66 0.38 -2.40 5.39
C PHE A 66 -0.66 -3.41 5.88
N HIS A 67 -0.35 -4.70 5.83
CA HIS A 67 -1.19 -5.74 6.39
C HIS A 67 -1.40 -5.55 7.90
N GLN A 68 -0.33 -5.30 8.66
CA GLN A 68 -0.43 -5.04 10.09
C GLN A 68 -1.31 -3.82 10.39
N HIS A 69 -1.17 -2.73 9.62
CA HIS A 69 -2.01 -1.53 9.78
C HIS A 69 -3.48 -1.80 9.46
N VAL A 70 -3.77 -2.56 8.40
CA VAL A 70 -5.17 -2.95 8.08
C VAL A 70 -5.78 -3.75 9.24
N LEU A 71 -5.06 -4.72 9.80
CA LEU A 71 -5.53 -5.50 10.95
C LEU A 71 -5.74 -4.62 12.19
N MET A 72 -4.78 -3.74 12.47
CA MET A 72 -4.84 -2.83 13.62
C MET A 72 -6.07 -1.92 13.55
N TYR A 73 -6.30 -1.24 12.42
CA TYR A 73 -7.45 -0.35 12.24
C TYR A 73 -8.77 -1.12 12.18
N ALA A 74 -8.81 -2.28 11.55
CA ALA A 74 -10.00 -3.11 11.54
C ALA A 74 -10.39 -3.57 12.96
N ASN A 75 -9.44 -3.93 13.79
CA ASN A 75 -9.68 -4.25 15.21
C ASN A 75 -10.17 -3.02 15.97
N CYS A 76 -9.51 -1.86 15.81
CA CYS A 76 -9.91 -0.60 16.44
C CYS A 76 -11.36 -0.24 16.13
N LEU A 77 -11.76 -0.40 14.85
CA LEU A 77 -13.11 -0.10 14.38
C LEU A 77 -14.15 -1.16 14.77
N GLY A 78 -13.72 -2.37 15.14
CA GLY A 78 -14.60 -3.53 15.32
C GLY A 78 -14.98 -4.22 14.01
N TYR A 79 -14.23 -3.98 12.94
CA TYR A 79 -14.47 -4.48 11.58
C TYR A 79 -13.66 -5.73 11.24
N ALA A 80 -12.93 -6.31 12.19
CA ALA A 80 -12.09 -7.49 11.97
C ALA A 80 -12.87 -8.68 11.38
N HIS A 81 -14.14 -8.83 11.75
CA HIS A 81 -14.99 -9.89 11.22
C HIS A 81 -15.25 -9.80 9.72
N PHE A 82 -15.21 -8.59 9.13
CA PHE A 82 -15.35 -8.41 7.68
C PHE A 82 -14.13 -8.93 6.91
N LEU A 83 -12.96 -9.05 7.55
CA LEU A 83 -11.72 -9.42 6.88
C LEU A 83 -11.57 -10.93 6.64
N LYS A 84 -12.49 -11.76 7.13
CA LYS A 84 -12.39 -13.23 7.06
C LYS A 84 -12.21 -13.72 5.62
N ASP A 85 -12.98 -13.18 4.68
CA ASP A 85 -13.01 -13.59 3.27
C ASP A 85 -12.46 -12.51 2.32
N VAL A 86 -11.62 -11.61 2.85
CA VAL A 86 -11.03 -10.49 2.12
C VAL A 86 -9.55 -10.78 1.85
N GLU A 87 -9.07 -10.42 0.65
CA GLU A 87 -7.65 -10.40 0.33
C GLU A 87 -7.14 -8.96 0.37
N LEU A 88 -5.94 -8.74 0.93
CA LEU A 88 -5.21 -7.48 0.78
C LEU A 88 -4.34 -7.55 -0.46
N HIS A 89 -4.56 -6.66 -1.40
CA HIS A 89 -3.76 -6.53 -2.61
C HIS A 89 -2.87 -5.30 -2.52
N ILE A 90 -1.56 -5.48 -2.60
CA ILE A 90 -0.60 -4.38 -2.76
C ILE A 90 -0.39 -4.20 -4.26
N VAL A 91 -1.00 -3.15 -4.83
CA VAL A 91 -1.09 -2.95 -6.28
C VAL A 91 -0.46 -1.62 -6.67
N ASN A 92 0.60 -1.66 -7.45
CA ASN A 92 1.22 -0.48 -8.01
C ASN A 92 0.38 0.05 -9.19
N ASP A 93 -0.78 0.59 -8.86
CA ASP A 93 -1.74 1.21 -9.76
C ASP A 93 -1.82 2.72 -9.50
N TRP A 94 -2.68 3.44 -10.20
CA TRP A 94 -2.89 4.87 -10.00
C TRP A 94 -3.89 5.21 -8.89
N TYR A 95 -4.59 4.20 -8.34
CA TYR A 95 -5.41 4.35 -7.15
C TYR A 95 -4.56 4.26 -5.89
N TRP A 96 -4.92 5.01 -4.86
CA TRP A 96 -4.29 4.95 -3.54
C TRP A 96 -4.79 3.75 -2.75
N GLY A 97 -6.10 3.61 -2.70
CA GLY A 97 -6.82 2.51 -2.11
C GLY A 97 -8.05 2.15 -2.93
N LYS A 98 -8.57 0.95 -2.73
CA LYS A 98 -9.81 0.48 -3.32
C LYS A 98 -10.38 -0.66 -2.50
N ASN A 99 -11.63 -0.54 -2.07
CA ASN A 99 -12.43 -1.67 -1.61
C ASN A 99 -13.32 -2.12 -2.79
N GLY A 100 -13.29 -3.40 -3.12
CA GLY A 100 -14.03 -3.90 -4.28
C GLY A 100 -13.90 -5.41 -4.45
N THR A 101 -14.06 -5.88 -5.68
CA THR A 101 -13.94 -7.30 -6.03
C THR A 101 -12.85 -7.51 -7.09
N TYR A 102 -12.13 -8.61 -6.98
CA TYR A 102 -11.19 -9.09 -7.96
C TYR A 102 -11.32 -10.60 -8.10
N LYS A 103 -11.66 -11.09 -9.31
CA LYS A 103 -11.89 -12.51 -9.56
C LYS A 103 -12.82 -13.13 -8.50
N GLU A 104 -13.99 -12.52 -8.30
CA GLU A 104 -15.04 -12.94 -7.36
C GLU A 104 -14.70 -12.83 -5.87
N LYS A 105 -13.46 -12.46 -5.51
CA LYS A 105 -13.05 -12.23 -4.14
C LYS A 105 -13.18 -10.76 -3.76
N ARG A 106 -13.62 -10.51 -2.55
CA ARG A 106 -13.57 -9.16 -1.98
C ARG A 106 -12.14 -8.79 -1.65
N ILE A 107 -11.74 -7.60 -2.04
CA ILE A 107 -10.37 -7.12 -1.83
C ILE A 107 -10.36 -5.73 -1.19
N ILE A 108 -9.32 -5.48 -0.41
CA ILE A 108 -8.78 -4.14 -0.16
C ILE A 108 -7.50 -4.04 -0.99
N ALA A 109 -7.42 -3.08 -1.89
CA ALA A 109 -6.19 -2.80 -2.63
C ALA A 109 -5.54 -1.54 -2.09
N LEU A 110 -4.22 -1.55 -1.86
CA LEU A 110 -3.43 -0.40 -1.43
C LEU A 110 -2.24 -0.22 -2.37
N ASN A 111 -1.96 1.02 -2.71
CA ASN A 111 -0.81 1.35 -3.55
C ASN A 111 0.47 1.39 -2.69
N PRO A 112 1.53 0.64 -3.02
CA PRO A 112 2.77 0.64 -2.26
C PRO A 112 3.45 2.02 -2.19
N ILE A 113 3.13 2.93 -3.11
CA ILE A 113 3.63 4.30 -3.12
C ILE A 113 3.25 5.09 -1.85
N LEU A 114 2.20 4.66 -1.15
CA LEU A 114 1.74 5.27 0.11
C LEU A 114 2.85 5.35 1.17
N ILE A 115 3.84 4.46 1.11
CA ILE A 115 4.98 4.48 2.02
C ILE A 115 5.89 5.70 1.81
N CYS A 116 5.86 6.31 0.63
CA CYS A 116 6.68 7.47 0.30
C CYS A 116 6.03 8.81 0.69
N TYR A 117 4.83 8.75 1.25
CA TYR A 117 4.07 9.91 1.71
C TYR A 117 4.02 9.98 3.23
N ASN A 118 3.45 11.06 3.76
CA ASN A 118 3.21 11.19 5.19
C ASN A 118 2.43 9.96 5.72
N PRO A 119 2.88 9.32 6.81
CA PRO A 119 2.23 8.14 7.39
C PRO A 119 0.73 8.28 7.66
N CYS A 120 0.26 9.49 7.99
CA CYS A 120 -1.16 9.77 8.17
C CYS A 120 -2.00 9.43 6.96
N ILE A 121 -1.41 9.51 5.78
CA ILE A 121 -2.10 9.27 4.52
C ILE A 121 -2.42 7.79 4.36
N LEU A 122 -1.48 6.92 4.69
CA LEU A 122 -1.72 5.48 4.71
C LEU A 122 -2.86 5.15 5.68
N SER A 123 -2.80 5.70 6.90
CA SER A 123 -3.82 5.50 7.94
C SER A 123 -5.21 5.92 7.46
N ASN A 124 -5.32 7.13 6.92
CA ASN A 124 -6.57 7.66 6.38
C ASN A 124 -7.08 6.83 5.20
N THR A 125 -6.20 6.39 4.30
CA THR A 125 -6.57 5.53 3.17
C THR A 125 -7.11 4.20 3.66
N ILE A 126 -6.46 3.55 4.61
CA ILE A 126 -6.91 2.28 5.19
C ILE A 126 -8.29 2.44 5.85
N ILE A 127 -8.47 3.47 6.69
CA ILE A 127 -9.76 3.71 7.35
C ILE A 127 -10.86 4.00 6.34
N HIS A 128 -10.57 4.75 5.27
CA HIS A 128 -11.48 4.98 4.16
C HIS A 128 -11.95 3.66 3.54
N GLU A 129 -11.01 2.78 3.17
CA GLU A 129 -11.33 1.50 2.56
C GLU A 129 -12.06 0.54 3.53
N LEU A 130 -11.74 0.61 4.82
CA LEU A 130 -12.48 -0.14 5.85
C LEU A 130 -13.91 0.39 6.05
N THR A 131 -14.11 1.70 5.91
CA THR A 131 -15.45 2.31 6.02
C THR A 131 -16.41 1.80 4.95
N HIS A 132 -15.89 1.44 3.77
CA HIS A 132 -16.67 0.83 2.70
C HIS A 132 -17.24 -0.57 3.02
N PHE A 133 -16.85 -1.19 4.10
CA PHE A 133 -17.53 -2.42 4.56
C PHE A 133 -18.93 -2.13 5.10
N VAL A 134 -19.16 -0.91 5.59
CA VAL A 134 -20.44 -0.47 6.20
C VAL A 134 -21.22 0.43 5.24
N GLU A 135 -20.56 1.41 4.62
CA GLU A 135 -21.19 2.34 3.69
C GLU A 135 -20.43 2.36 2.36
N TYR A 136 -21.07 1.87 1.32
CA TYR A 136 -20.42 1.69 0.02
C TYR A 136 -20.29 2.98 -0.78
N ASN A 137 -21.28 3.88 -0.67
CA ASN A 137 -21.37 5.07 -1.51
C ASN A 137 -20.78 6.29 -0.81
N HIS A 138 -19.99 7.09 -1.52
CA HIS A 138 -19.41 8.35 -1.06
C HIS A 138 -20.47 9.46 -0.92
N LYS A 139 -21.53 9.20 -0.15
CA LYS A 139 -22.54 10.18 0.23
C LYS A 139 -22.23 10.76 1.61
N ARG A 140 -23.04 11.71 2.07
CA ARG A 140 -22.87 12.34 3.38
C ARG A 140 -22.69 11.32 4.51
N VAL A 141 -23.52 10.28 4.52
CA VAL A 141 -23.45 9.21 5.54
C VAL A 141 -22.07 8.54 5.57
N PHE A 142 -21.46 8.30 4.40
CA PHE A 142 -20.11 7.77 4.33
C PHE A 142 -19.09 8.69 5.00
N TYR A 143 -19.13 9.98 4.69
CA TYR A 143 -18.17 10.95 5.25
C TYR A 143 -18.37 11.18 6.73
N ASP A 144 -19.62 11.21 7.21
CA ASP A 144 -19.94 11.29 8.64
C ASP A 144 -19.40 10.05 9.39
N LEU A 145 -19.54 8.85 8.80
CA LEU A 145 -18.99 7.61 9.35
C LEU A 145 -17.47 7.56 9.30
N LEU A 146 -16.88 8.02 8.19
CA LEU A 146 -15.42 8.09 8.02
C LEU A 146 -14.80 8.99 9.10
N GLU A 147 -15.40 10.16 9.35
CA GLU A 147 -14.94 11.06 10.41
C GLU A 147 -14.99 10.38 11.78
N GLN A 148 -16.10 9.72 12.11
CA GLN A 148 -16.23 8.97 13.37
C GLN A 148 -15.16 7.87 13.48
N ASN A 149 -14.91 7.13 12.40
CA ASN A 149 -13.92 6.09 12.35
C ASN A 149 -12.48 6.61 12.56
N VAL A 150 -12.16 7.75 11.93
CA VAL A 150 -10.85 8.41 12.09
C VAL A 150 -10.66 8.88 13.53
N ILE A 151 -11.67 9.51 14.14
CA ILE A 151 -11.67 9.93 15.54
C ILE A 151 -11.49 8.72 16.47
N LYS A 152 -12.25 7.65 16.22
CA LYS A 152 -12.19 6.40 17.01
C LYS A 152 -10.79 5.78 16.98
N CYS A 153 -10.07 5.91 15.86
CA CYS A 153 -8.70 5.45 15.70
C CYS A 153 -7.64 6.43 16.25
N GLY A 154 -8.04 7.52 16.90
CA GLY A 154 -7.12 8.49 17.53
C GLY A 154 -6.40 9.43 16.56
N LEU A 155 -6.83 9.52 15.29
CA LEU A 155 -6.20 10.34 14.26
C LEU A 155 -6.80 11.76 14.14
N GLN A 156 -7.54 12.20 15.13
CA GLN A 156 -8.24 13.50 15.12
C GLN A 156 -7.31 14.70 14.97
N LYS A 157 -6.10 14.65 15.56
CA LYS A 157 -5.12 15.75 15.47
C LYS A 157 -4.65 16.00 14.04
N GLU A 158 -4.63 14.98 13.23
CA GLU A 158 -4.19 15.02 11.82
C GLU A 158 -5.25 15.61 10.91
N LEU A 159 -6.51 15.57 11.33
CA LEU A 159 -7.62 16.22 10.65
C LEU A 159 -7.70 17.72 10.93
N HIS A 160 -7.42 18.13 12.18
CA HIS A 160 -7.56 19.52 12.61
C HIS A 160 -6.56 20.50 11.96
N GLY A 161 -5.42 20.04 11.47
CA GLY A 161 -4.46 20.88 10.74
C GLY A 161 -5.02 21.48 9.43
N ARG A 162 -6.28 21.21 9.09
CA ARG A 162 -6.91 21.57 7.80
C ARG A 162 -8.23 22.34 7.93
N GLU A 163 -8.58 22.80 9.11
CA GLU A 163 -9.84 23.49 9.39
C GLU A 163 -10.04 24.79 8.58
N ASN A 164 -9.03 25.29 7.89
CA ASN A 164 -9.12 26.60 7.27
C ASN A 164 -9.67 26.64 5.84
N ASN A 165 -10.05 25.55 5.19
CA ASN A 165 -10.37 25.63 3.76
C ASN A 165 -11.65 24.99 3.24
N SER A 166 -12.53 24.43 4.04
CA SER A 166 -13.89 24.19 3.56
C SER A 166 -14.83 23.66 4.65
N VAL A 167 -15.76 24.47 5.03
CA VAL A 167 -16.96 24.04 5.76
C VAL A 167 -17.61 22.88 4.99
N GLY A 168 -17.59 21.68 5.58
CA GLY A 168 -18.44 20.57 5.14
C GLY A 168 -17.87 19.60 4.11
N LYS A 169 -16.59 19.68 3.76
CA LYS A 169 -15.94 18.63 2.96
C LYS A 169 -14.80 18.02 3.77
N PHE A 170 -15.01 16.78 4.19
CA PHE A 170 -13.92 15.92 4.61
C PHE A 170 -12.85 15.97 3.50
N PRO A 171 -11.59 16.23 3.81
CA PRO A 171 -10.58 16.16 2.76
C PRO A 171 -10.66 14.74 2.20
N THR A 172 -11.14 14.62 0.98
CA THR A 172 -10.97 13.38 0.23
C THR A 172 -9.49 13.08 0.25
N SER A 173 -9.11 11.85 0.37
CA SER A 173 -7.71 11.42 0.34
C SER A 173 -6.88 12.11 -0.77
N ILE A 174 -7.51 12.52 -1.83
CA ILE A 174 -6.94 13.25 -2.98
C ILE A 174 -6.37 14.62 -2.58
N ASN A 175 -7.04 15.42 -1.76
CA ASN A 175 -6.58 16.79 -1.44
C ASN A 175 -5.35 16.83 -0.53
N ILE A 176 -4.99 15.71 0.08
CA ILE A 176 -3.80 15.57 0.93
C ILE A 176 -2.55 15.42 0.08
N TRP A 177 -2.70 14.88 -1.12
CA TRP A 177 -1.64 14.39 -1.98
C TRP A 177 -1.01 15.44 -2.90
N GLU A 178 -1.78 16.48 -3.24
CA GLU A 178 -1.40 17.45 -4.26
C GLU A 178 -0.18 18.29 -3.89
N ASN A 179 0.29 18.24 -2.62
CA ASN A 179 1.33 19.14 -2.13
C ASN A 179 2.62 18.46 -1.66
N GLU A 180 2.71 17.11 -1.61
CA GLU A 180 3.90 16.46 -1.05
C GLU A 180 4.87 15.90 -2.10
N ILE A 181 4.35 15.44 -3.22
CA ILE A 181 5.18 14.91 -4.32
C ILE A 181 4.57 15.43 -5.63
N ASP A 182 5.37 16.06 -6.46
CA ASP A 182 4.96 16.50 -7.78
C ASP A 182 4.73 15.31 -8.73
N ASP A 183 4.14 15.60 -9.91
CA ASP A 183 3.83 14.60 -10.92
C ASP A 183 5.06 13.79 -11.37
N GLU A 184 6.23 14.43 -11.42
CA GLU A 184 7.45 13.77 -11.83
C GLU A 184 7.96 12.84 -10.74
N GLY A 185 7.98 13.28 -9.48
CA GLY A 185 8.31 12.45 -8.32
C GLY A 185 7.37 11.24 -8.21
N TYR A 186 6.07 11.43 -8.44
CA TYR A 186 5.10 10.34 -8.50
C TYR A 186 5.45 9.30 -9.57
N LYS A 187 5.76 9.74 -10.79
CA LYS A 187 6.15 8.84 -11.89
C LYS A 187 7.42 8.07 -11.56
N GLN A 188 8.41 8.74 -10.97
CA GLN A 188 9.68 8.12 -10.57
C GLN A 188 9.47 7.04 -9.51
N ILE A 189 8.68 7.31 -8.45
CA ILE A 189 8.36 6.33 -7.40
C ILE A 189 7.59 5.16 -7.98
N LYS A 190 6.58 5.44 -8.82
CA LYS A 190 5.78 4.39 -9.47
C LYS A 190 6.65 3.48 -10.34
N ALA A 191 7.60 4.06 -11.07
CA ALA A 191 8.54 3.30 -11.89
C ALA A 191 9.52 2.49 -11.02
N LEU A 192 9.99 3.06 -9.90
CA LEU A 192 10.87 2.40 -8.95
C LEU A 192 10.23 1.14 -8.36
N LEU A 193 9.00 1.25 -7.89
CA LEU A 193 8.27 0.15 -7.25
C LEU A 193 7.69 -0.86 -8.25
N ARG A 194 7.84 -0.61 -9.54
CA ARG A 194 7.37 -1.51 -10.60
C ARG A 194 8.44 -2.53 -10.95
N ILE A 195 8.12 -3.80 -10.79
CA ILE A 195 8.97 -4.89 -11.27
C ILE A 195 8.83 -5.00 -12.80
N LYS A 196 9.92 -4.79 -13.51
CA LYS A 196 9.97 -4.95 -14.96
C LYS A 196 10.13 -6.43 -15.29
N GLN A 197 9.47 -6.89 -16.37
CA GLN A 197 9.83 -8.17 -16.95
C GLN A 197 11.28 -8.08 -17.44
N THR A 198 12.17 -8.85 -16.84
CA THR A 198 13.48 -9.07 -17.44
C THR A 198 13.25 -9.75 -18.77
N ARG A 199 13.69 -9.15 -19.88
CA ARG A 199 13.75 -9.78 -21.20
C ARG A 199 14.80 -10.90 -21.18
N ARG A 200 14.61 -11.91 -20.33
CA ARG A 200 15.39 -13.16 -20.46
C ARG A 200 14.62 -14.07 -21.40
N HIS A 201 15.30 -14.45 -22.46
CA HIS A 201 14.92 -15.41 -23.48
C HIS A 201 13.70 -16.25 -23.12
N TYR A 202 12.63 -15.99 -23.83
CA TYR A 202 11.43 -16.80 -23.84
C TYR A 202 11.80 -18.19 -24.42
N ASN A 203 12.40 -19.02 -23.59
CA ASN A 203 12.42 -20.44 -23.87
C ASN A 203 11.03 -20.96 -23.57
N ARG A 204 10.27 -21.20 -24.65
CA ARG A 204 8.85 -21.57 -24.71
C ARG A 204 8.46 -22.84 -23.93
N LYS A 205 9.23 -23.34 -22.99
CA LYS A 205 9.01 -24.64 -22.34
C LYS A 205 8.65 -24.62 -20.86
N CYS A 206 8.43 -23.49 -20.20
CA CYS A 206 7.92 -23.55 -18.85
C CYS A 206 7.10 -22.30 -18.44
N PRO A 207 5.75 -22.35 -18.51
CA PRO A 207 4.90 -21.23 -18.09
C PRO A 207 4.63 -21.20 -16.58
N LYS A 208 5.28 -22.00 -15.72
CA LYS A 208 4.84 -22.20 -14.34
C LYS A 208 5.82 -21.85 -13.22
N GLN A 209 7.02 -21.41 -13.51
CA GLN A 209 7.95 -20.98 -12.46
C GLN A 209 8.63 -19.70 -12.87
N LEU A 210 8.21 -18.58 -12.27
CA LEU A 210 9.08 -17.44 -12.07
C LEU A 210 10.16 -17.89 -11.06
N SER A 211 11.18 -18.61 -11.54
CA SER A 211 12.37 -18.80 -10.75
C SER A 211 13.07 -17.44 -10.69
N LEU A 212 12.96 -16.78 -9.57
CA LEU A 212 13.91 -15.74 -9.18
C LEU A 212 15.27 -16.44 -9.02
N LYS A 213 15.99 -16.65 -10.12
CA LYS A 213 17.39 -17.04 -10.05
C LYS A 213 18.14 -15.79 -9.65
N PHE A 214 18.39 -15.66 -8.36
CA PHE A 214 19.49 -14.88 -7.87
C PHE A 214 20.75 -15.59 -8.35
N ASN A 215 21.61 -14.90 -9.11
CA ASN A 215 22.88 -15.46 -9.52
C ASN A 215 23.71 -15.69 -8.25
N GLU A 216 24.20 -16.92 -8.09
CA GLU A 216 25.31 -17.25 -7.21
C GLU A 216 26.57 -16.49 -7.58
#